data_577864a5520ac3659bd3b7a745cb7adf
#
_entry.id   577864a5520ac3659bd3b7a745cb7adf
#
_cell.length_a   1.000
_cell.length_b   1.000
_cell.length_c   1.000
_cell.angle_alpha   90.00
_cell.angle_beta   90.00
_cell.angle_gamma   90.00
#
_symmetry.space_group_name_H-M   'P 1'
#
loop_
_entity.id
_entity.type
_entity.pdbx_description
1 polymer ?
#
loop_
_entity_poly.entity_id
_entity_poly.type
_entity_poly.pdbx_seq_one_letter_code
_entity_poly.pdbx_strand_id
1 'polypeptide(L)'
;ESYLAYAEATARLNGGNATAQGIAYLNQLRQRAHAAARTSFSLNDILDERSREFYFEAQRRTDLIRYGYYGGNNSYNWTWKGGAANGRSFDSYRNLFPLPSSDLSVNKNLKQNPGY
;
A
#
# COMPACT_ATOMS: atom_id res chain seq x y z
N GLU A 1 -14.40 2.22 0.84
CA GLU A 1 -13.19 2.92 1.26
C GLU A 1 -13.22 3.29 2.74
N SER A 2 -14.28 3.96 3.24
CA SER A 2 -14.37 4.47 4.62
C SER A 2 -14.15 3.39 5.69
N TYR A 3 -14.67 2.19 5.51
CA TYR A 3 -14.48 1.07 6.45
C TYR A 3 -13.00 0.66 6.58
N LEU A 4 -12.29 0.58 5.48
CA LEU A 4 -10.87 0.26 5.46
C LEU A 4 -10.01 1.39 6.05
N ALA A 5 -10.37 2.65 5.75
CA ALA A 5 -9.69 3.81 6.33
C ALA A 5 -9.88 3.86 7.85
N TYR A 6 -11.11 3.64 8.34
CA TYR A 6 -11.39 3.56 9.78
C TYR A 6 -10.61 2.42 10.45
N ALA A 7 -10.68 1.21 9.87
CA ALA A 7 -9.99 0.05 10.42
C ALA A 7 -8.47 0.28 10.51
N GLU A 8 -7.86 0.87 9.49
CA GLU A 8 -6.43 1.18 9.49
C GLU A 8 -6.08 2.27 10.50
N ALA A 9 -6.81 3.40 10.49
CA ALA A 9 -6.53 4.51 11.39
C ALA A 9 -6.60 4.08 12.86
N THR A 10 -7.66 3.35 13.23
CA THR A 10 -7.83 2.85 14.60
C THR A 10 -6.83 1.75 14.95
N ALA A 11 -6.44 0.90 14.01
CA ALA A 11 -5.40 -0.12 14.23
C ALA A 11 -4.04 0.52 14.51
N ARG A 12 -3.68 1.62 13.81
CA ARG A 12 -2.44 2.37 14.06
C ARG A 12 -2.40 2.94 15.49
N LEU A 13 -3.53 3.36 16.04
CA LEU A 13 -3.65 3.83 17.41
C LEU A 13 -3.72 2.68 18.45
N ASN A 14 -4.05 1.47 17.99
CA ASN A 14 -4.24 0.28 18.82
C ASN A 14 -3.10 -0.74 18.66
N GLY A 15 -1.87 -0.30 18.64
CA GLY A 15 -0.69 -1.18 18.58
C GLY A 15 -0.59 -2.04 17.32
N GLY A 16 -1.20 -1.60 16.22
CA GLY A 16 -1.14 -2.30 14.92
C GLY A 16 -2.22 -3.37 14.72
N ASN A 17 -3.22 -3.44 15.63
CA ASN A 17 -4.31 -4.42 15.55
C ASN A 17 -5.65 -3.71 15.42
N ALA A 18 -6.53 -4.25 14.58
CA ALA A 18 -7.87 -3.71 14.39
C ALA A 18 -8.67 -3.73 15.72
N THR A 19 -9.38 -2.64 15.98
CA THR A 19 -10.37 -2.57 17.07
C THR A 19 -11.59 -3.45 16.77
N ALA A 20 -12.41 -3.73 17.76
CA ALA A 20 -13.66 -4.50 17.57
C ALA A 20 -14.52 -3.93 16.44
N GLN A 21 -14.68 -2.61 16.38
CA GLN A 21 -15.43 -1.95 15.31
C GLN A 21 -14.72 -2.06 13.95
N GLY A 22 -13.38 -1.96 13.93
CA GLY A 22 -12.59 -2.19 12.71
C GLY A 22 -12.76 -3.62 12.18
N ILE A 23 -12.73 -4.61 13.05
CA ILE A 23 -13.00 -6.03 12.70
C ILE A 23 -14.41 -6.20 12.11
N ALA A 24 -15.43 -5.56 12.72
CA ALA A 24 -16.79 -5.61 12.23
C ALA A 24 -16.91 -5.04 10.80
N TYR A 25 -16.30 -3.89 10.53
CA TYR A 25 -16.31 -3.28 9.21
C TYR A 25 -15.56 -4.12 8.16
N LEU A 26 -14.41 -4.67 8.51
CA LEU A 26 -13.67 -5.56 7.61
C LEU A 26 -14.46 -6.83 7.29
N ASN A 27 -15.13 -7.41 8.27
CA ASN A 27 -15.96 -8.59 8.07
C ASN A 27 -17.21 -8.30 7.22
N GLN A 28 -17.78 -7.08 7.24
CA GLN A 28 -18.84 -6.69 6.31
C GLN A 28 -18.35 -6.70 4.85
N LEU A 29 -17.10 -6.20 4.58
CA LEU A 29 -16.49 -6.27 3.25
C LEU A 29 -16.27 -7.72 2.82
N ARG A 30 -15.72 -8.54 3.72
CA ARG A 30 -15.50 -9.97 3.47
C ARG A 30 -16.80 -10.73 3.20
N GLN A 31 -17.85 -10.46 3.96
CA GLN A 31 -19.18 -11.05 3.76
C GLN A 31 -19.74 -10.70 2.37
N ARG A 32 -19.64 -9.44 1.95
CA ARG A 32 -20.02 -9.03 0.61
C ARG A 32 -19.26 -9.79 -0.49
N ALA A 33 -17.98 -10.08 -0.25
CA ALA A 33 -17.11 -10.85 -1.15
C ALA A 33 -17.24 -12.37 -0.96
N HIS A 34 -18.21 -12.86 -0.20
CA HIS A 34 -18.40 -14.28 0.14
C HIS A 34 -17.19 -14.94 0.79
N ALA A 35 -16.33 -14.16 1.46
CA ALA A 35 -15.16 -14.64 2.17
C ALA A 35 -15.48 -14.88 3.66
N ALA A 36 -14.81 -15.86 4.27
CA ALA A 36 -15.01 -16.18 5.68
C ALA A 36 -14.66 -15.01 6.60
N ALA A 37 -15.46 -14.78 7.63
CA ALA A 37 -15.17 -13.79 8.67
C ALA A 37 -13.90 -14.17 9.45
N ARG A 38 -13.21 -13.16 10.00
CA ARG A 38 -12.03 -13.32 10.85
C ARG A 38 -12.25 -12.64 12.20
N THR A 39 -11.56 -13.14 13.22
CA THR A 39 -11.62 -12.63 14.59
C THR A 39 -10.57 -11.56 14.89
N SER A 40 -9.56 -11.41 14.03
CA SER A 40 -8.49 -10.44 14.18
C SER A 40 -7.93 -10.00 12.83
N PHE A 41 -7.40 -8.78 12.79
CA PHE A 41 -6.66 -8.22 11.65
C PHE A 41 -5.51 -7.38 12.16
N SER A 42 -4.30 -7.68 11.72
CA SER A 42 -3.13 -6.82 11.86
C SER A 42 -3.15 -5.71 10.79
N LEU A 43 -2.25 -4.72 10.90
CA LEU A 43 -2.06 -3.71 9.84
C LEU A 43 -1.73 -4.35 8.47
N ASN A 44 -0.95 -5.43 8.46
CA ASN A 44 -0.65 -6.13 7.21
C ASN A 44 -1.89 -6.83 6.64
N ASP A 45 -2.72 -7.42 7.47
CA ASP A 45 -4.00 -7.99 7.04
C ASP A 45 -4.91 -6.91 6.44
N ILE A 46 -4.95 -5.71 7.05
CA ILE A 46 -5.73 -4.57 6.54
C ILE A 46 -5.18 -4.11 5.18
N LEU A 47 -3.86 -4.03 5.03
CA LEU A 47 -3.21 -3.70 3.77
C LEU A 47 -3.57 -4.72 2.67
N ASP A 48 -3.66 -5.99 3.02
CA ASP A 48 -4.05 -7.05 2.08
C ASP A 48 -5.55 -6.99 1.75
N GLU A 49 -6.43 -6.70 2.73
CA GLU A 49 -7.86 -6.46 2.44
C GLU A 49 -8.04 -5.24 1.52
N ARG A 50 -7.26 -4.16 1.71
CA ARG A 50 -7.27 -3.01 0.79
C ARG A 50 -6.89 -3.41 -0.62
N SER A 51 -5.88 -4.27 -0.79
CA SER A 51 -5.46 -4.71 -2.12
C SER A 51 -6.50 -5.58 -2.84
N ARG A 52 -7.30 -6.36 -2.09
CA ARG A 52 -8.40 -7.15 -2.64
C ARG A 52 -9.58 -6.26 -3.02
N GLU A 53 -9.92 -5.32 -2.14
CA GLU A 53 -11.05 -4.41 -2.33
C GLU A 53 -10.83 -3.43 -3.49
N PHE A 54 -9.60 -2.94 -3.64
CA PHE A 54 -9.24 -1.96 -4.68
C PHE A 54 -8.45 -2.57 -5.83
N TYR A 55 -8.71 -3.84 -6.14
CA TYR A 55 -8.06 -4.52 -7.25
C TYR A 55 -8.36 -3.79 -8.58
N PHE A 56 -7.31 -3.45 -9.34
CA PHE A 56 -7.36 -2.59 -10.53
C PHE A 56 -7.77 -1.12 -10.32
N GLU A 57 -7.87 -0.62 -9.10
CA GLU A 57 -8.18 0.79 -8.82
C GLU A 57 -6.95 1.68 -8.62
N ALA A 58 -5.76 1.20 -8.96
CA ALA A 58 -4.47 1.91 -8.88
C ALA A 58 -4.06 2.37 -7.46
N GLN A 59 -4.69 1.87 -6.41
CA GLN A 59 -4.44 2.27 -5.01
C GLN A 59 -3.18 1.61 -4.42
N ARG A 60 -2.80 0.41 -4.91
CA ARG A 60 -1.79 -0.43 -4.25
C ARG A 60 -0.44 0.25 -4.05
N ARG A 61 0.06 0.99 -5.06
CA ARG A 61 1.34 1.68 -4.96
C ARG A 61 1.32 2.73 -3.84
N THR A 62 0.28 3.54 -3.77
CA THR A 62 0.11 4.57 -2.75
C THR A 62 0.01 3.96 -1.36
N ASP A 63 -0.74 2.88 -1.20
CA ASP A 63 -0.84 2.15 0.05
C ASP A 63 0.53 1.59 0.49
N LEU A 64 1.28 0.97 -0.42
CA LEU A 64 2.60 0.43 -0.11
C LEU A 64 3.60 1.53 0.28
N ILE A 65 3.56 2.71 -0.36
CA ILE A 65 4.38 3.87 0.02
C ILE A 65 4.00 4.33 1.43
N ARG A 66 2.72 4.50 1.70
CA ARG A 66 2.19 4.95 2.99
C ARG A 66 2.50 3.99 4.13
N TYR A 67 2.58 2.68 3.86
CA TYR A 67 3.03 1.65 4.81
C TYR A 67 4.55 1.52 4.90
N GLY A 68 5.32 2.25 4.09
CA GLY A 68 6.78 2.14 4.04
C GLY A 68 7.30 0.85 3.40
N TYR A 69 6.51 0.21 2.53
CA TYR A 69 6.82 -1.11 1.95
C TYR A 69 7.19 -1.06 0.47
N TYR A 70 7.06 0.07 -0.21
CA TYR A 70 7.31 0.14 -1.64
C TYR A 70 8.81 0.25 -1.95
N GLY A 71 9.44 1.34 -1.57
CA GLY A 71 10.87 1.59 -1.78
C GLY A 71 11.58 1.88 -0.45
N GLY A 72 12.86 1.50 -0.35
CA GLY A 72 13.68 1.68 0.84
C GLY A 72 13.44 0.66 1.95
N ASN A 73 12.65 -0.39 1.70
CA ASN A 73 12.33 -1.43 2.67
C ASN A 73 12.41 -2.82 2.03
N ASN A 74 13.11 -3.73 2.68
CA ASN A 74 13.34 -5.09 2.22
C ASN A 74 12.42 -6.13 2.90
N SER A 75 11.62 -5.72 3.89
CA SER A 75 10.80 -6.63 4.69
C SER A 75 9.48 -7.06 4.02
N TYR A 76 9.08 -6.39 2.94
CA TYR A 76 7.85 -6.67 2.22
C TYR A 76 8.11 -6.81 0.71
N ASN A 77 8.60 -7.99 0.31
CA ASN A 77 8.83 -8.33 -1.09
C ASN A 77 7.77 -9.34 -1.56
N TRP A 78 6.87 -8.89 -2.43
CA TRP A 78 5.92 -9.80 -3.08
C TRP A 78 6.57 -10.50 -4.27
N THR A 79 6.06 -11.66 -4.63
CA THR A 79 6.48 -12.41 -5.82
C THR A 79 6.47 -11.53 -7.06
N TRP A 80 7.52 -11.61 -7.85
CA TRP A 80 7.73 -10.79 -9.07
C TRP A 80 7.93 -9.30 -8.85
N LYS A 81 8.06 -8.84 -7.61
CA LYS A 81 8.49 -7.46 -7.35
C LYS A 81 9.81 -7.19 -8.07
N GLY A 82 9.84 -6.18 -8.93
CA GLY A 82 11.03 -5.81 -9.70
C GLY A 82 11.48 -6.86 -10.72
N GLY A 83 10.60 -7.77 -11.15
CA GLY A 83 10.85 -8.77 -12.17
C GLY A 83 11.61 -10.02 -11.69
N ALA A 84 11.88 -10.14 -10.39
CA ALA A 84 12.49 -11.33 -9.80
C ALA A 84 11.43 -12.25 -9.18
N ALA A 85 11.52 -13.57 -9.39
CA ALA A 85 10.52 -14.54 -8.91
C ALA A 85 10.24 -14.42 -7.40
N ASN A 86 11.27 -14.25 -6.58
CA ASN A 86 11.15 -14.09 -5.13
C ASN A 86 11.00 -12.61 -4.69
N GLY A 87 10.81 -11.71 -5.65
CA GLY A 87 10.81 -10.28 -5.39
C GLY A 87 12.21 -9.71 -5.10
N ARG A 88 12.39 -8.43 -5.36
CA ARG A 88 13.58 -7.67 -4.96
C ARG A 88 13.19 -6.31 -4.42
N SER A 89 14.04 -5.75 -3.57
CA SER A 89 13.83 -4.42 -3.03
C SER A 89 13.96 -3.34 -4.09
N PHE A 90 13.23 -2.25 -3.88
CA PHE A 90 13.42 -1.02 -4.61
C PHE A 90 14.14 0.00 -3.75
N ASP A 91 14.97 0.83 -4.38
CA ASP A 91 15.56 1.99 -3.72
C ASP A 91 14.48 2.99 -3.31
N SER A 92 14.72 3.76 -2.24
CA SER A 92 13.75 4.70 -1.66
C SER A 92 13.30 5.80 -2.63
N TYR A 93 14.19 6.23 -3.55
CA TYR A 93 13.83 7.28 -4.53
C TYR A 93 12.66 6.86 -5.42
N ARG A 94 12.42 5.55 -5.60
CA ARG A 94 11.29 5.04 -6.39
C ARG A 94 9.92 5.28 -5.75
N ASN A 95 9.86 5.80 -4.52
CA ASN A 95 8.62 6.28 -3.92
C ASN A 95 8.08 7.53 -4.62
N LEU A 96 8.94 8.29 -5.29
CA LEU A 96 8.57 9.40 -6.17
C LEU A 96 8.55 8.93 -7.62
N PHE A 97 7.86 9.65 -8.48
CA PHE A 97 7.98 9.49 -9.92
C PHE A 97 9.07 10.41 -10.47
N PRO A 98 9.78 10.01 -11.53
CA PRO A 98 10.65 10.93 -12.25
C PRO A 98 9.83 12.04 -12.91
N LEU A 99 10.41 13.22 -13.05
CA LEU A 99 9.86 14.23 -13.93
C LEU A 99 10.08 13.80 -15.39
N PRO A 100 9.08 13.98 -16.28
CA PRO A 100 9.23 13.64 -17.69
C PRO A 100 10.41 14.38 -18.32
N SER A 101 11.17 13.69 -19.15
CA SER A 101 12.33 14.28 -19.84
C SER A 101 11.91 15.43 -20.78
N SER A 102 10.71 15.36 -21.36
CA SER A 102 10.10 16.44 -22.13
C SER A 102 10.01 17.75 -21.32
N ASP A 103 9.51 17.66 -20.09
CA ASP A 103 9.30 18.83 -19.24
C ASP A 103 10.64 19.46 -18.80
N LEU A 104 11.62 18.60 -18.47
CA LEU A 104 12.99 19.03 -18.15
C LEU A 104 13.69 19.68 -19.34
N SER A 105 13.38 19.26 -20.57
CA SER A 105 13.98 19.83 -21.77
C SER A 105 13.47 21.24 -22.07
N VAL A 106 12.21 21.49 -21.79
CA VAL A 106 11.53 22.77 -22.06
C VAL A 106 11.75 23.78 -20.92
N ASN A 107 11.61 23.35 -19.68
CA ASN A 107 11.74 24.23 -18.51
C ASN A 107 13.07 23.96 -17.78
N LYS A 108 14.06 24.80 -18.03
CA LYS A 108 15.42 24.68 -17.44
C LYS A 108 15.48 24.96 -15.93
N ASN A 109 14.40 25.48 -15.33
CA ASN A 109 14.31 25.66 -13.88
C ASN A 109 13.90 24.39 -13.15
N LEU A 110 13.38 23.37 -13.86
CA LEU A 110 13.08 22.06 -13.27
C LEU A 110 14.35 21.28 -13.04
N LYS A 111 14.40 20.61 -11.90
CA LYS A 111 15.46 19.65 -11.55
C LYS A 111 14.82 18.28 -11.32
N GLN A 112 15.46 17.24 -11.86
CA GLN A 112 15.01 15.86 -11.65
C GLN A 112 15.02 15.48 -10.16
N ASN A 113 14.07 14.64 -9.77
CA ASN A 113 14.09 14.03 -8.45
C ASN A 113 15.37 13.21 -8.25
N PRO A 114 15.96 13.22 -7.03
CA PRO A 114 17.18 12.44 -6.74
C PRO A 114 17.02 10.96 -7.10
N GLY A 115 18.04 10.39 -7.73
CA GLY A 115 18.07 8.97 -8.11
C GLY A 115 17.63 8.65 -9.54
N TYR A 116 17.14 9.65 -10.29
CA TYR A 116 16.74 9.51 -11.70
C TYR A 116 17.68 10.24 -12.66
#